data_15567a4fff0fbaecfdcc14af24826ac0
#
_entry.id   15567a4fff0fbaecfdcc14af24826ac0
#
_cell.length_a   1.000
_cell.length_b   1.000
_cell.length_c   1.000
_cell.angle_alpha   90.00
_cell.angle_beta   90.00
_cell.angle_gamma   90.00
#
_symmetry.space_group_name_H-M   'P 1'
#
loop_
_entity.id
_entity.type
_entity.pdbx_description
1 polymer ?
#
loop_
_entity_poly.entity_id
_entity_poly.type
_entity_poly.pdbx_seq_one_letter_code
_entity_poly.pdbx_strand_id
1 'polypeptide(L)'
;MGNDNQTDPAQIARHVQQSLPADGLFAGHQWRVATRPFPLDKKTVKQLEKLGRMLLKFYQATNMIYRWSAEGRLPAWPAEWLERGKPQSIIDLQRHKAFRPDLPRVIRPDILLTEDGLKITELDSVPGGIGLTAWLNRTYAEAGTEVLGGTTGMLDGFAGIFGDAKQIRLIVSEESATYRPEMEWLAGQI
;
A
#
# COMPACT_ATOMS: atom_id res chain seq x y z
N MET A 1 36.32 6.58 19.30
CA MET A 1 35.75 5.35 19.86
C MET A 1 34.25 5.48 19.69
N GLY A 2 33.72 5.00 18.57
CA GLY A 2 32.29 4.99 18.30
C GLY A 2 31.65 3.83 19.07
N ASN A 3 30.77 4.14 20.00
CA ASN A 3 29.86 3.15 20.56
C ASN A 3 28.88 2.70 19.45
N ASP A 4 29.27 1.68 18.74
CA ASP A 4 28.29 0.90 17.93
C ASP A 4 27.39 0.14 18.92
N ASN A 5 26.39 0.84 19.41
CA ASN A 5 25.28 0.24 20.14
C ASN A 5 24.31 -0.39 19.11
N GLN A 6 24.84 -1.24 18.21
CA GLN A 6 24.02 -2.03 17.34
C GLN A 6 23.35 -3.10 18.18
N THR A 7 22.04 -3.00 18.34
CA THR A 7 21.22 -4.04 18.96
C THR A 7 21.50 -5.37 18.29
N ASP A 8 21.78 -6.42 19.06
CA ASP A 8 22.05 -7.77 18.55
C ASP A 8 20.90 -8.21 17.59
N PRO A 9 21.22 -8.58 16.33
CA PRO A 9 20.21 -9.05 15.37
C PRO A 9 19.30 -10.15 15.89
N ALA A 10 19.83 -11.04 16.76
CA ALA A 10 19.02 -12.09 17.38
C ALA A 10 18.05 -11.53 18.43
N GLN A 11 18.40 -10.42 19.10
CA GLN A 11 17.50 -9.74 20.03
C GLN A 11 16.35 -9.06 19.26
N ILE A 12 16.64 -8.42 18.12
CA ILE A 12 15.63 -7.83 17.24
C ILE A 12 14.64 -8.90 16.79
N ALA A 13 15.12 -10.02 16.26
CA ALA A 13 14.25 -11.11 15.79
C ALA A 13 13.39 -11.68 16.92
N ARG A 14 13.96 -11.85 18.12
CA ARG A 14 13.20 -12.30 19.31
C ARG A 14 12.13 -11.29 19.71
N HIS A 15 12.45 -9.99 19.73
CA HIS A 15 11.50 -8.93 20.03
C HIS A 15 10.32 -8.95 19.05
N VAL A 16 10.58 -8.98 17.75
CA VAL A 16 9.54 -9.04 16.71
C VAL A 16 8.68 -10.30 16.89
N GLN A 17 9.29 -11.45 17.11
CA GLN A 17 8.56 -12.71 17.29
C GLN A 17 7.70 -12.73 18.56
N GLN A 18 8.19 -12.18 19.67
CA GLN A 18 7.45 -12.07 20.93
C GLN A 18 6.34 -11.02 20.88
N SER A 19 6.45 -10.04 20.01
CA SER A 19 5.45 -9.00 19.79
C SER A 19 4.32 -9.44 18.84
N LEU A 20 4.41 -10.64 18.23
CA LEU A 20 3.34 -11.17 17.36
C LEU A 20 2.04 -11.27 18.18
N PRO A 21 0.94 -10.67 17.70
CA PRO A 21 -0.36 -10.84 18.35
C PRO A 21 -0.77 -12.32 18.40
N ALA A 22 -1.31 -12.73 19.53
CA ALA A 22 -1.78 -14.12 19.71
C ALA A 22 -2.94 -14.45 18.78
N ASP A 23 -3.76 -13.43 18.45
CA ASP A 23 -4.94 -13.54 17.61
C ASP A 23 -4.92 -12.47 16.49
N GLY A 24 -5.73 -12.69 15.46
CA GLY A 24 -5.97 -11.68 14.41
C GLY A 24 -4.89 -11.62 13.35
N LEU A 25 -4.22 -10.48 13.25
CA LEU A 25 -3.34 -10.08 12.15
C LEU A 25 -2.37 -11.16 11.62
N PHE A 26 -1.93 -12.07 12.50
CA PHE A 26 -0.94 -13.10 12.17
C PHE A 26 -1.39 -14.52 12.51
N ALA A 27 -2.63 -14.70 12.94
CA ALA A 27 -3.14 -16.02 13.26
C ALA A 27 -3.02 -16.97 12.05
N GLY A 28 -2.32 -18.07 12.23
CA GLY A 28 -2.11 -19.08 11.19
C GLY A 28 -0.91 -18.83 10.27
N HIS A 29 -0.18 -17.72 10.40
CA HIS A 29 1.03 -17.50 9.61
C HIS A 29 2.25 -18.13 10.25
N GLN A 30 2.97 -18.95 9.47
CA GLN A 30 4.27 -19.52 9.85
C GLN A 30 5.38 -18.74 9.14
N TRP A 31 5.79 -17.63 9.74
CA TRP A 31 6.82 -16.78 9.15
C TRP A 31 8.19 -17.00 9.78
N ARG A 32 9.21 -16.80 8.96
CA ARG A 32 10.55 -16.54 9.47
C ARG A 32 10.69 -15.05 9.67
N VAL A 33 10.96 -14.63 10.90
CA VAL A 33 11.23 -13.23 11.22
C VAL A 33 12.66 -12.90 10.79
N ALA A 34 12.82 -11.84 10.01
CA ALA A 34 14.14 -11.33 9.64
C ALA A 34 14.83 -10.71 10.87
N THR A 35 16.14 -10.87 10.95
CA THR A 35 16.94 -10.26 12.02
C THR A 35 17.14 -8.76 11.85
N ARG A 36 16.80 -8.23 10.70
CA ARG A 36 16.83 -6.79 10.37
C ARG A 36 15.93 -6.52 9.17
N PRO A 37 15.39 -5.30 9.02
CA PRO A 37 14.70 -4.87 7.80
C PRO A 37 15.61 -4.94 6.58
N PHE A 38 15.00 -5.01 5.39
CA PHE A 38 15.73 -4.95 4.13
C PHE A 38 16.39 -3.56 3.98
N PRO A 39 17.71 -3.49 3.77
CA PRO A 39 18.41 -2.21 3.67
C PRO A 39 18.11 -1.53 2.33
N LEU A 40 17.76 -0.24 2.39
CA LEU A 40 17.60 0.62 1.24
C LEU A 40 18.72 1.67 1.21
N ASP A 41 19.39 1.80 0.07
CA ASP A 41 20.34 2.90 -0.11
C ASP A 41 19.61 4.24 -0.37
N LYS A 42 20.32 5.36 -0.17
CA LYS A 42 19.76 6.71 -0.36
C LYS A 42 19.27 6.97 -1.79
N LYS A 43 19.84 6.31 -2.79
CA LYS A 43 19.43 6.44 -4.18
C LYS A 43 18.07 5.79 -4.38
N THR A 44 17.90 4.57 -3.88
CA THR A 44 16.64 3.82 -3.92
C THR A 44 15.53 4.57 -3.20
N VAL A 45 15.79 5.09 -1.99
CA VAL A 45 14.80 5.90 -1.25
C VAL A 45 14.34 7.10 -2.07
N LYS A 46 15.26 7.87 -2.67
CA LYS A 46 14.90 8.99 -3.55
C LYS A 46 14.12 8.58 -4.80
N GLN A 47 14.40 7.39 -5.33
CA GLN A 47 13.63 6.86 -6.46
C GLN A 47 12.19 6.54 -6.04
N LEU A 48 11.99 5.91 -4.89
CA LEU A 48 10.66 5.59 -4.34
C LEU A 48 9.86 6.87 -4.04
N GLU A 49 10.48 7.90 -3.45
CA GLU A 49 9.84 9.20 -3.22
C GLU A 49 9.35 9.88 -4.52
N LYS A 50 10.13 9.77 -5.60
CA LYS A 50 9.73 10.29 -6.91
C LYS A 50 8.64 9.44 -7.55
N LEU A 51 8.69 8.13 -7.34
CA LEU A 51 7.77 7.18 -7.96
C LEU A 51 6.32 7.51 -7.63
N GLY A 52 6.00 7.83 -6.37
CA GLY A 52 4.63 8.19 -5.97
C GLY A 52 4.03 9.32 -6.81
N ARG A 53 4.79 10.39 -7.06
CA ARG A 53 4.34 11.50 -7.92
C ARG A 53 4.19 11.09 -9.39
N MET A 54 5.03 10.19 -9.87
CA MET A 54 4.95 9.70 -11.26
C MET A 54 3.73 8.80 -11.43
N LEU A 55 3.46 7.92 -10.47
CA LEU A 55 2.28 7.04 -10.49
C LEU A 55 0.98 7.84 -10.43
N LEU A 56 0.92 8.89 -9.61
CA LEU A 56 -0.25 9.78 -9.59
C LEU A 56 -0.52 10.40 -10.98
N LYS A 57 0.52 10.91 -11.66
CA LYS A 57 0.39 11.42 -13.03
C LYS A 57 -0.02 10.34 -14.02
N PHE A 58 0.50 9.14 -13.88
CA PHE A 58 0.10 8.00 -14.70
C PHE A 58 -1.39 7.71 -14.56
N TYR A 59 -1.91 7.63 -13.33
CA TYR A 59 -3.35 7.43 -13.10
C TYR A 59 -4.20 8.59 -13.62
N GLN A 60 -3.74 9.82 -13.48
CA GLN A 60 -4.42 10.98 -14.08
C GLN A 60 -4.52 10.86 -15.60
N ALA A 61 -3.43 10.51 -16.27
CA ALA A 61 -3.39 10.36 -17.72
C ALA A 61 -4.27 9.18 -18.20
N THR A 62 -4.21 8.04 -17.54
CA THR A 62 -5.03 6.87 -17.91
C THR A 62 -6.52 7.12 -17.66
N ASN A 63 -6.90 7.79 -16.57
CA ASN A 63 -8.29 8.20 -16.32
C ASN A 63 -8.78 9.16 -17.41
N MET A 64 -7.95 10.09 -17.85
CA MET A 64 -8.28 11.01 -18.94
C MET A 64 -8.49 10.27 -20.26
N ILE A 65 -7.60 9.33 -20.61
CA ILE A 65 -7.72 8.50 -21.82
C ILE A 65 -9.00 7.69 -21.81
N TYR A 66 -9.32 7.03 -20.69
CA TYR A 66 -10.57 6.29 -20.53
C TYR A 66 -11.79 7.18 -20.78
N ARG A 67 -11.86 8.35 -20.15
CA ARG A 67 -13.00 9.24 -20.28
C ARG A 67 -13.14 9.78 -21.69
N TRP A 68 -12.05 10.19 -22.33
CA TRP A 68 -12.10 10.67 -23.72
C TRP A 68 -12.50 9.57 -24.70
N SER A 69 -12.10 8.31 -24.43
CA SER A 69 -12.55 7.17 -25.19
C SER A 69 -14.07 6.93 -24.99
N ALA A 70 -14.55 6.94 -23.77
CA ALA A 70 -15.96 6.78 -23.44
C ALA A 70 -16.84 7.93 -23.99
N GLU A 71 -16.28 9.12 -24.16
CA GLU A 71 -16.92 10.31 -24.75
C GLU A 71 -16.82 10.36 -26.30
N GLY A 72 -16.17 9.39 -26.94
CA GLY A 72 -15.96 9.36 -28.39
C GLY A 72 -14.91 10.35 -28.93
N ARG A 73 -14.09 10.92 -28.04
CA ARG A 73 -13.02 11.88 -28.37
C ARG A 73 -11.70 11.19 -28.75
N LEU A 74 -11.57 9.94 -28.37
CA LEU A 74 -10.48 9.01 -28.71
C LEU A 74 -11.08 7.71 -29.26
N PRO A 75 -10.27 6.80 -29.84
CA PRO A 75 -10.72 5.48 -30.23
C PRO A 75 -11.48 4.77 -29.09
N ALA A 76 -12.49 3.99 -29.42
CA ALA A 76 -13.39 3.38 -28.42
C ALA A 76 -12.72 2.27 -27.59
N TRP A 77 -11.71 1.61 -28.09
CA TRP A 77 -11.12 0.42 -27.51
C TRP A 77 -10.67 0.54 -26.04
N PRO A 78 -10.09 1.69 -25.54
CA PRO A 78 -9.73 1.80 -24.13
C PRO A 78 -10.96 1.66 -23.20
N ALA A 79 -12.06 2.36 -23.53
CA ALA A 79 -13.28 2.26 -22.75
C ALA A 79 -13.91 0.85 -22.87
N GLU A 80 -13.99 0.30 -24.08
CA GLU A 80 -14.53 -1.03 -24.32
C GLU A 80 -13.80 -2.12 -23.54
N TRP A 81 -12.47 -2.06 -23.48
CA TRP A 81 -11.67 -3.02 -22.72
C TRP A 81 -11.85 -2.87 -21.21
N LEU A 82 -11.85 -1.64 -20.70
CA LEU A 82 -11.97 -1.35 -19.27
C LEU A 82 -13.39 -1.60 -18.73
N GLU A 83 -14.39 -1.61 -19.60
CA GLU A 83 -15.81 -1.86 -19.25
C GLU A 83 -16.24 -3.31 -19.47
N ARG A 84 -15.46 -4.07 -20.22
CA ARG A 84 -15.82 -5.44 -20.57
C ARG A 84 -16.06 -6.30 -19.32
N GLY A 85 -17.22 -6.96 -19.29
CA GLY A 85 -17.63 -7.84 -18.20
C GLY A 85 -18.14 -7.15 -16.94
N LYS A 86 -18.15 -5.80 -16.92
CA LYS A 86 -18.71 -5.06 -15.79
C LYS A 86 -20.23 -4.89 -15.89
N PRO A 87 -20.96 -4.94 -14.77
CA PRO A 87 -22.39 -4.58 -14.77
C PRO A 87 -22.59 -3.13 -15.23
N GLN A 88 -23.71 -2.88 -15.95
CA GLN A 88 -24.02 -1.55 -16.49
C GLN A 88 -24.06 -0.48 -15.38
N SER A 89 -24.59 -0.81 -14.21
CA SER A 89 -24.62 0.12 -13.05
C SER A 89 -23.23 0.60 -12.60
N ILE A 90 -22.21 -0.26 -12.71
CA ILE A 90 -20.81 0.11 -12.41
C ILE A 90 -20.26 1.00 -13.52
N ILE A 91 -20.56 0.71 -14.78
CA ILE A 91 -20.15 1.55 -15.93
C ILE A 91 -20.75 2.95 -15.80
N ASP A 92 -22.05 3.04 -15.50
CA ASP A 92 -22.76 4.31 -15.32
C ASP A 92 -22.14 5.13 -14.18
N LEU A 93 -21.82 4.47 -13.05
CA LEU A 93 -21.12 5.10 -11.92
C LEU A 93 -19.73 5.61 -12.33
N GLN A 94 -18.93 4.79 -13.00
CA GLN A 94 -17.60 5.17 -13.48
C GLN A 94 -17.64 6.36 -14.43
N ARG A 95 -18.66 6.45 -15.28
CA ARG A 95 -18.85 7.54 -16.24
C ARG A 95 -19.47 8.80 -15.62
N HIS A 96 -20.02 8.70 -14.41
CA HIS A 96 -20.72 9.82 -13.78
C HIS A 96 -19.78 11.00 -13.53
N LYS A 97 -20.27 12.22 -13.78
CA LYS A 97 -19.47 13.45 -13.71
C LYS A 97 -18.90 13.74 -12.33
N ALA A 98 -19.62 13.36 -11.27
CA ALA A 98 -19.19 13.58 -9.88
C ALA A 98 -17.87 12.87 -9.55
N PHE A 99 -17.59 11.71 -10.20
CA PHE A 99 -16.38 10.92 -9.96
C PHE A 99 -15.27 11.19 -10.99
N ARG A 100 -15.46 12.20 -11.84
CA ARG A 100 -14.48 12.54 -12.88
C ARG A 100 -13.08 12.86 -12.35
N PRO A 101 -12.92 13.60 -11.25
CA PRO A 101 -11.62 13.92 -10.69
C PRO A 101 -11.05 12.82 -9.80
N ASP A 102 -11.85 11.80 -9.48
CA ASP A 102 -11.43 10.79 -8.50
C ASP A 102 -10.35 9.87 -9.08
N LEU A 103 -9.35 9.65 -8.26
CA LEU A 103 -8.23 8.75 -8.49
C LEU A 103 -8.09 7.81 -7.29
N PRO A 104 -7.47 6.64 -7.47
CA PRO A 104 -7.12 5.80 -6.34
C PRO A 104 -6.31 6.56 -5.31
N ARG A 105 -6.71 6.46 -4.04
CA ARG A 105 -5.99 7.08 -2.91
C ARG A 105 -4.90 6.17 -2.34
N VAL A 106 -4.91 4.91 -2.73
CA VAL A 106 -3.87 3.93 -2.47
C VAL A 106 -3.32 3.47 -3.80
N ILE A 107 -2.01 3.48 -3.96
CA ILE A 107 -1.30 2.94 -5.11
C ILE A 107 -0.18 2.05 -4.58
N ARG A 108 -0.25 0.77 -4.90
CA ARG A 108 0.72 -0.26 -4.49
C ARG A 108 1.44 -0.78 -5.72
N PRO A 109 2.64 -0.28 -6.04
CA PRO A 109 3.46 -0.86 -7.09
C PRO A 109 4.17 -2.11 -6.57
N ASP A 110 4.10 -3.21 -7.29
CA ASP A 110 5.00 -4.34 -7.11
C ASP A 110 6.31 -4.05 -7.83
N ILE A 111 7.41 -4.05 -7.08
CA ILE A 111 8.72 -3.61 -7.54
C ILE A 111 9.73 -4.74 -7.49
N LEU A 112 10.35 -5.01 -8.62
CA LEU A 112 11.52 -5.88 -8.69
C LEU A 112 12.81 -5.04 -8.64
N LEU A 113 13.72 -5.45 -7.79
CA LEU A 113 15.08 -4.93 -7.74
C LEU A 113 15.92 -5.70 -8.76
N THR A 114 16.39 -5.03 -9.79
CA THR A 114 17.20 -5.64 -10.85
C THR A 114 18.54 -4.93 -10.96
N GLU A 115 19.49 -5.51 -11.69
CA GLU A 115 20.78 -4.86 -11.99
C GLU A 115 20.60 -3.52 -12.70
N ASP A 116 19.57 -3.39 -13.53
CA ASP A 116 19.21 -2.16 -14.24
C ASP A 116 18.38 -1.16 -13.39
N GLY A 117 18.14 -1.44 -12.12
CA GLY A 117 17.34 -0.62 -11.20
C GLY A 117 15.94 -1.16 -10.93
N LEU A 118 15.03 -0.28 -10.51
CA LEU A 118 13.67 -0.65 -10.15
C LEU A 118 12.81 -0.92 -11.38
N LYS A 119 12.11 -2.06 -11.40
CA LYS A 119 11.11 -2.40 -12.42
C LYS A 119 9.76 -2.60 -11.76
N ILE A 120 8.72 -1.98 -12.29
CA ILE A 120 7.34 -2.16 -11.82
C ILE A 120 6.73 -3.30 -12.64
N THR A 121 6.15 -4.26 -11.95
CA THR A 121 5.48 -5.42 -12.56
C THR A 121 3.98 -5.33 -12.47
N GLU A 122 3.47 -4.71 -11.42
CA GLU A 122 2.03 -4.56 -11.18
C GLU A 122 1.73 -3.25 -10.48
N LEU A 123 0.53 -2.71 -10.71
CA LEU A 123 -0.05 -1.59 -9.96
C LEU A 123 -1.39 -2.02 -9.38
N ASP A 124 -1.47 -2.04 -8.07
CA ASP A 124 -2.68 -2.33 -7.32
C ASP A 124 -3.17 -1.08 -6.58
N SER A 125 -4.46 -1.00 -6.34
CA SER A 125 -5.11 0.10 -5.63
C SER A 125 -5.90 -0.36 -4.40
N VAL A 126 -5.68 -1.60 -3.97
CA VAL A 126 -6.28 -2.19 -2.77
C VAL A 126 -5.37 -1.98 -1.57
N PRO A 127 -5.88 -1.60 -0.39
CA PRO A 127 -5.06 -1.33 0.80
C PRO A 127 -4.55 -2.58 1.53
N GLY A 128 -4.58 -3.77 0.91
CA GLY A 128 -4.06 -5.01 1.49
C GLY A 128 -2.57 -4.94 1.79
N GLY A 129 -2.13 -5.49 2.91
CA GLY A 129 -0.75 -5.46 3.37
C GLY A 129 -0.33 -4.20 4.13
N ILE A 130 -1.16 -3.15 4.16
CA ILE A 130 -0.84 -1.90 4.88
C ILE A 130 -0.77 -2.14 6.39
N GLY A 131 -1.73 -2.87 6.95
CA GLY A 131 -1.78 -3.18 8.38
C GLY A 131 -0.56 -4.00 8.82
N LEU A 132 -0.23 -5.03 8.06
CA LEU A 132 0.95 -5.84 8.28
C LEU A 132 2.24 -5.03 8.24
N THR A 133 2.41 -4.20 7.19
CA THR A 133 3.60 -3.36 7.03
C THR A 133 3.70 -2.33 8.14
N ALA A 134 2.57 -1.73 8.55
CA ALA A 134 2.53 -0.77 9.66
C ALA A 134 2.97 -1.41 10.97
N TRP A 135 2.48 -2.62 11.25
CA TRP A 135 2.88 -3.36 12.43
C TRP A 135 4.38 -3.71 12.42
N LEU A 136 4.88 -4.23 11.30
CA LEU A 136 6.32 -4.56 11.15
C LEU A 136 7.20 -3.32 11.34
N ASN A 137 6.85 -2.21 10.70
CA ASN A 137 7.61 -0.96 10.81
C ASN A 137 7.69 -0.49 12.27
N ARG A 138 6.55 -0.48 12.97
CA ARG A 138 6.50 -0.11 14.38
C ARG A 138 7.39 -1.02 15.21
N THR A 139 7.24 -2.32 15.08
CA THR A 139 7.92 -3.31 15.90
C THR A 139 9.44 -3.31 15.68
N TYR A 140 9.90 -3.18 14.44
CA TYR A 140 11.34 -3.04 14.16
C TYR A 140 11.90 -1.71 14.64
N ALA A 141 11.15 -0.62 14.54
CA ALA A 141 11.57 0.68 15.05
C ALA A 141 11.68 0.69 16.60
N GLU A 142 10.72 0.06 17.29
CA GLU A 142 10.76 -0.14 18.75
C GLU A 142 11.93 -1.02 19.19
N ALA A 143 12.37 -1.96 18.34
CA ALA A 143 13.59 -2.73 18.55
C ALA A 143 14.89 -1.94 18.29
N GLY A 144 14.80 -0.63 18.01
CA GLY A 144 15.94 0.25 17.78
C GLY A 144 16.49 0.23 16.36
N THR A 145 15.73 -0.29 15.39
CA THR A 145 16.15 -0.31 13.97
C THR A 145 15.59 0.91 13.25
N GLU A 146 16.41 1.57 12.44
CA GLU A 146 15.96 2.64 11.56
C GLU A 146 15.05 2.06 10.46
N VAL A 147 13.81 2.54 10.38
CA VAL A 147 12.81 2.11 9.40
C VAL A 147 12.31 3.31 8.62
N LEU A 148 12.14 3.16 7.32
CA LEU A 148 11.58 4.21 6.48
C LEU A 148 10.15 4.56 6.94
N GLY A 149 9.91 5.83 7.27
CA GLY A 149 8.65 6.31 7.84
C GLY A 149 8.54 6.15 9.37
N GLY A 150 9.49 5.49 10.02
CA GLY A 150 9.51 5.30 11.48
C GLY A 150 8.35 4.45 11.98
N THR A 151 7.94 4.70 13.23
CA THR A 151 6.90 3.92 13.94
C THR A 151 5.48 4.16 13.42
N THR A 152 5.19 5.32 12.86
CA THR A 152 3.83 5.77 12.52
C THR A 152 3.60 6.06 11.04
N GLY A 153 4.67 6.26 10.24
CA GLY A 153 4.53 6.79 8.88
C GLY A 153 3.59 6.01 7.97
N MET A 154 3.49 4.68 8.12
CA MET A 154 2.51 3.90 7.34
C MET A 154 1.08 4.16 7.80
N LEU A 155 0.84 4.28 9.11
CA LEU A 155 -0.48 4.58 9.68
C LEU A 155 -0.89 6.01 9.35
N ASP A 156 0.02 6.98 9.46
CA ASP A 156 -0.21 8.38 9.13
C ASP A 156 -0.57 8.53 7.64
N GLY A 157 0.15 7.82 6.77
CA GLY A 157 -0.14 7.77 5.35
C GLY A 157 -1.53 7.17 5.04
N PHE A 158 -1.91 6.10 5.72
CA PHE A 158 -3.22 5.49 5.56
C PHE A 158 -4.34 6.39 6.11
N ALA A 159 -4.17 6.93 7.31
CA ALA A 159 -5.13 7.88 7.89
C ALA A 159 -5.33 9.12 7.00
N GLY A 160 -4.25 9.58 6.35
CA GLY A 160 -4.30 10.72 5.43
C GLY A 160 -5.23 10.56 4.22
N ILE A 161 -5.56 9.32 3.81
CA ILE A 161 -6.49 9.09 2.70
C ILE A 161 -7.94 9.49 3.01
N PHE A 162 -8.29 9.56 4.29
CA PHE A 162 -9.65 9.85 4.75
C PHE A 162 -9.92 11.35 4.90
N GLY A 163 -8.87 12.17 4.96
CA GLY A 163 -8.99 13.63 5.15
C GLY A 163 -9.84 13.96 6.38
N ASP A 164 -10.82 14.85 6.23
CA ASP A 164 -11.70 15.29 7.31
C ASP A 164 -12.96 14.41 7.51
N ALA A 165 -12.95 13.16 7.03
CA ALA A 165 -14.08 12.25 7.14
C ALA A 165 -14.42 11.97 8.62
N LYS A 166 -15.67 12.22 9.01
CA LYS A 166 -16.15 11.99 10.39
C LYS A 166 -16.50 10.53 10.66
N GLN A 167 -16.68 9.74 9.62
CA GLN A 167 -17.02 8.33 9.71
C GLN A 167 -16.28 7.58 8.60
N ILE A 168 -15.53 6.56 9.00
CA ILE A 168 -14.77 5.69 8.12
C ILE A 168 -15.38 4.29 8.21
N ARG A 169 -15.54 3.63 7.06
CA ARG A 169 -15.97 2.23 6.98
C ARG A 169 -14.97 1.47 6.12
N LEU A 170 -14.35 0.45 6.72
CA LEU A 170 -13.52 -0.50 6.00
C LEU A 170 -14.38 -1.71 5.62
N ILE A 171 -14.55 -1.91 4.33
CA ILE A 171 -15.36 -3.02 3.78
C ILE A 171 -14.39 -4.04 3.20
N VAL A 172 -14.48 -5.28 3.68
CA VAL A 172 -13.69 -6.40 3.19
C VAL A 172 -14.65 -7.42 2.58
N SER A 173 -14.51 -7.67 1.27
CA SER A 173 -15.30 -8.68 0.56
C SER A 173 -14.90 -10.09 1.03
N GLU A 174 -15.75 -11.09 0.73
CA GLU A 174 -15.42 -12.48 1.05
C GLU A 174 -14.22 -13.00 0.25
N GLU A 175 -14.07 -12.55 -1.00
CA GLU A 175 -12.90 -12.86 -1.83
C GLU A 175 -11.59 -12.39 -1.20
N SER A 176 -11.65 -11.29 -0.45
CA SER A 176 -10.52 -10.67 0.24
C SER A 176 -10.49 -10.98 1.74
N ALA A 177 -11.18 -12.01 2.20
CA ALA A 177 -11.32 -12.35 3.62
C ALA A 177 -9.98 -12.55 4.34
N THR A 178 -8.94 -12.95 3.63
CA THR A 178 -7.57 -13.08 4.15
C THR A 178 -6.99 -11.76 4.67
N TYR A 179 -7.46 -10.61 4.19
CA TYR A 179 -7.05 -9.28 4.65
C TYR A 179 -7.87 -8.79 5.86
N ARG A 180 -8.96 -9.49 6.23
CA ARG A 180 -9.84 -9.03 7.31
C ARG A 180 -9.11 -8.80 8.63
N PRO A 181 -8.25 -9.71 9.13
CA PRO A 181 -7.57 -9.51 10.40
C PRO A 181 -6.68 -8.27 10.42
N GLU A 182 -5.97 -7.97 9.31
CA GLU A 182 -5.14 -6.77 9.25
C GLU A 182 -5.96 -5.49 9.11
N MET A 183 -7.11 -5.54 8.43
CA MET A 183 -8.02 -4.39 8.33
C MET A 183 -8.70 -4.08 9.66
N GLU A 184 -9.06 -5.10 10.45
CA GLU A 184 -9.58 -4.94 11.81
C GLU A 184 -8.52 -4.33 12.73
N TRP A 185 -7.28 -4.83 12.68
CA TRP A 185 -6.17 -4.25 13.43
C TRP A 185 -5.95 -2.79 13.02
N LEU A 186 -5.92 -2.50 11.72
CA LEU A 186 -5.70 -1.16 11.17
C LEU A 186 -6.80 -0.19 11.58
N ALA A 187 -8.08 -0.62 11.57
CA ALA A 187 -9.22 0.17 12.05
C ALA A 187 -9.11 0.54 13.53
N GLY A 188 -8.47 -0.29 14.33
CA GLY A 188 -8.20 0.00 15.74
C GLY A 188 -7.02 0.94 15.98
N GLN A 189 -6.25 1.30 14.92
CA GLN A 189 -5.09 2.21 15.03
C GLN A 189 -5.40 3.64 14.59
N ILE A 190 -6.50 3.86 13.88
CA ILE A 190 -6.97 5.15 13.35
C ILE A 190 -8.32 5.52 13.99
#